data_4f4ee1a6f31fc5f34b7987f66ad96e40
#
_entry.id   4f4ee1a6f31fc5f34b7987f66ad96e40
#
_cell.length_a   1.000
_cell.length_b   1.000
_cell.length_c   1.000
_cell.angle_alpha   90.00
_cell.angle_beta   90.00
_cell.angle_gamma   90.00
#
_symmetry.space_group_name_H-M   'P 1'
#
loop_
_entity.id
_entity.type
_entity.pdbx_description
1 polymer ?
#
loop_
_entity_poly.entity_id
_entity_poly.type
_entity_poly.pdbx_seq_one_letter_code
_entity_poly.pdbx_strand_id
1 'polypeptide(L)'
;MDELINLLIMDQVTLYEHVKSIDNPNYIKSIVPNGGILFIPLDEERYPLLCTHLDTINDFNDRPAPSIVDILIDGDTLSLNPYSSCSCLGGDDRCGVYTALKLINSNVPYAFGFFLDEEIGGVGSDKIGISSVMPYENITAFIGLDRRGKDQVALYGYDSVNLINVFEQEGYKTVYGTFTDASNLAKYWDIACINLSVGYYNEHTTSE
;
A
#
# COMPACT_ATOMS: atom_id res chain seq x y z
N MET A 1 -3.61 14.52 9.51
CA MET A 1 -2.62 14.08 10.51
C MET A 1 -3.21 13.04 11.45
N ASP A 2 -4.25 13.32 12.22
CA ASP A 2 -4.83 12.39 13.22
C ASP A 2 -5.22 11.01 12.65
N GLU A 3 -5.78 10.96 11.44
CA GLU A 3 -6.15 9.68 10.81
C GLU A 3 -4.91 8.83 10.46
N LEU A 4 -3.83 9.44 10.00
CA LEU A 4 -2.58 8.72 9.73
C LEU A 4 -1.97 8.20 11.04
N ILE A 5 -1.96 9.02 12.09
CA ILE A 5 -1.49 8.60 13.42
C ILE A 5 -2.29 7.40 13.93
N ASN A 6 -3.60 7.41 13.74
CA ASN A 6 -4.45 6.28 14.12
C ASN A 6 -4.09 4.97 13.36
N LEU A 7 -3.63 5.07 12.11
CA LEU A 7 -3.16 3.90 11.37
C LEU A 7 -1.77 3.44 11.83
N LEU A 8 -0.85 4.39 12.12
CA LEU A 8 0.50 4.09 12.58
C LEU A 8 0.54 3.30 13.90
N ILE A 9 -0.42 3.51 14.79
CA ILE A 9 -0.51 2.80 16.08
C ILE A 9 -1.21 1.43 16.00
N MET A 10 -1.63 0.99 14.82
CA MET A 10 -2.24 -0.33 14.61
C MET A 10 -1.17 -1.33 14.18
N ASP A 11 -1.16 -2.51 14.79
CA ASP A 11 -0.47 -3.68 14.25
C ASP A 11 -1.22 -4.23 13.03
N GLN A 12 -0.63 -5.18 12.31
CA GLN A 12 -1.22 -5.77 11.12
C GLN A 12 -2.63 -6.32 11.38
N VAL A 13 -2.85 -7.01 12.49
CA VAL A 13 -4.13 -7.65 12.81
C VAL A 13 -5.21 -6.61 13.05
N THR A 14 -4.91 -5.58 13.84
CA THR A 14 -5.82 -4.49 14.15
C THR A 14 -6.17 -3.70 12.88
N LEU A 15 -5.18 -3.41 12.05
CA LEU A 15 -5.37 -2.70 10.78
C LEU A 15 -6.18 -3.53 9.78
N TYR A 16 -5.93 -4.84 9.70
CA TYR A 16 -6.72 -5.75 8.86
C TYR A 16 -8.19 -5.73 9.25
N GLU A 17 -8.51 -5.85 10.55
CA GLU A 17 -9.91 -5.80 11.01
C GLU A 17 -10.52 -4.40 10.81
N HIS A 18 -9.73 -3.34 10.93
CA HIS A 18 -10.18 -1.98 10.62
C HIS A 18 -10.57 -1.85 9.13
N VAL A 19 -9.69 -2.22 8.20
CA VAL A 19 -9.98 -2.18 6.75
C VAL A 19 -11.15 -3.09 6.39
N LYS A 20 -11.22 -4.26 6.97
CA LYS A 20 -12.33 -5.22 6.79
C LYS A 20 -13.67 -4.67 7.27
N SER A 21 -13.68 -3.82 8.28
CA SER A 21 -14.90 -3.18 8.81
C SER A 21 -15.47 -2.08 7.90
N ILE A 22 -14.67 -1.54 6.99
CA ILE A 22 -15.11 -0.47 6.09
C ILE A 22 -16.21 -0.99 5.18
N ASP A 23 -17.32 -0.29 5.16
CA ASP A 23 -18.43 -0.56 4.26
C ASP A 23 -18.64 0.64 3.33
N ASN A 24 -18.48 0.41 2.03
CA ASN A 24 -18.72 1.43 1.01
C ASN A 24 -19.54 0.83 -0.13
N PRO A 25 -20.79 1.30 -0.34
CA PRO A 25 -21.72 0.70 -1.30
C PRO A 25 -21.27 0.82 -2.77
N ASN A 26 -20.24 1.62 -3.07
CA ASN A 26 -19.71 1.75 -4.43
C ASN A 26 -18.68 0.67 -4.79
N TYR A 27 -18.36 -0.23 -3.85
CA TYR A 27 -17.36 -1.30 -4.06
C TYR A 27 -17.90 -2.67 -3.63
N ILE A 28 -17.50 -3.69 -4.38
CA ILE A 28 -17.58 -5.08 -3.92
C ILE A 28 -16.34 -5.34 -3.08
N LYS A 29 -16.53 -5.68 -1.81
CA LYS A 29 -15.42 -6.09 -0.93
C LYS A 29 -15.25 -7.60 -0.98
N SER A 30 -14.04 -8.05 -1.33
CA SER A 30 -13.65 -9.45 -1.36
C SER A 30 -12.52 -9.72 -0.37
N ILE A 31 -12.67 -10.76 0.44
CA ILE A 31 -11.67 -11.16 1.45
C ILE A 31 -11.04 -12.47 1.00
N VAL A 32 -9.71 -12.47 0.87
CA VAL A 32 -8.92 -13.68 0.60
C VAL A 32 -8.22 -14.10 1.89
N PRO A 33 -8.55 -15.26 2.45
CA PRO A 33 -7.92 -15.73 3.69
C PRO A 33 -6.39 -15.77 3.59
N ASN A 34 -5.72 -15.13 4.54
CA ASN A 34 -4.25 -14.93 4.56
C ASN A 34 -3.67 -14.25 3.29
N GLY A 35 -4.50 -13.63 2.49
CA GLY A 35 -4.09 -12.87 1.30
C GLY A 35 -4.27 -11.38 1.50
N GLY A 36 -5.46 -10.98 1.94
CA GLY A 36 -5.80 -9.58 2.14
C GLY A 36 -7.24 -9.27 1.76
N ILE A 37 -7.48 -8.00 1.45
CA ILE A 37 -8.81 -7.45 1.16
C ILE A 37 -8.76 -6.69 -0.16
N LEU A 38 -9.73 -6.95 -1.04
CA LEU A 38 -9.93 -6.20 -2.28
C LEU A 38 -11.22 -5.38 -2.20
N PHE A 39 -11.16 -4.15 -2.68
CA PHE A 39 -12.31 -3.31 -2.99
C PHE A 39 -12.36 -3.10 -4.50
N ILE A 40 -13.40 -3.62 -5.14
CA ILE A 40 -13.57 -3.59 -6.60
C ILE A 40 -14.72 -2.63 -6.91
N PRO A 41 -14.53 -1.59 -7.77
CA PRO A 41 -15.59 -0.64 -8.09
C PRO A 41 -16.75 -1.33 -8.82
N LEU A 42 -17.99 -0.95 -8.49
CA LEU A 42 -19.20 -1.60 -9.04
C LEU A 42 -19.51 -1.17 -10.47
N ASP A 43 -19.32 0.12 -10.78
CA ASP A 43 -19.83 0.73 -12.00
C ASP A 43 -18.76 0.92 -13.09
N GLU A 44 -17.60 0.26 -12.97
CA GLU A 44 -16.50 0.39 -13.91
C GLU A 44 -16.13 -0.95 -14.55
N GLU A 45 -15.99 -0.95 -15.86
CA GLU A 45 -15.55 -2.14 -16.60
C GLU A 45 -14.02 -2.31 -16.58
N ARG A 46 -13.27 -1.20 -16.47
CA ARG A 46 -11.81 -1.20 -16.51
C ARG A 46 -11.23 -0.15 -15.57
N TYR A 47 -10.31 -0.57 -14.71
CA TYR A 47 -9.72 0.27 -13.66
C TYR A 47 -8.30 -0.17 -13.31
N PRO A 48 -7.45 0.73 -12.77
CA PRO A 48 -6.21 0.32 -12.11
C PRO A 48 -6.52 -0.32 -10.76
N LEU A 49 -5.64 -1.22 -10.31
CA LEU A 49 -5.63 -1.71 -8.93
C LEU A 49 -4.49 -1.01 -8.17
N LEU A 50 -4.85 -0.27 -7.13
CA LEU A 50 -3.93 0.34 -6.20
C LEU A 50 -3.56 -0.65 -5.10
N CYS A 51 -2.26 -0.85 -4.87
CA CYS A 51 -1.70 -1.87 -3.99
C CYS A 51 -1.06 -1.23 -2.78
N THR A 52 -1.42 -1.70 -1.58
CA THR A 52 -0.84 -1.32 -0.29
C THR A 52 -0.69 -2.55 0.58
N HIS A 53 0.21 -2.54 1.57
CA HIS A 53 0.31 -3.65 2.52
C HIS A 53 -0.02 -3.25 3.96
N LEU A 54 -0.39 -4.26 4.76
CA LEU A 54 -0.92 -4.08 6.10
C LEU A 54 0.08 -4.42 7.21
N ASP A 55 1.16 -5.11 6.91
CA ASP A 55 2.24 -5.40 7.83
C ASP A 55 3.27 -4.26 7.90
N THR A 56 4.19 -4.36 8.81
CA THR A 56 5.40 -3.54 8.93
C THR A 56 6.50 -4.43 9.46
N ILE A 57 7.75 -4.01 9.40
CA ILE A 57 8.83 -4.77 10.03
C ILE A 57 8.70 -4.88 11.56
N ASN A 58 7.87 -4.09 12.22
CA ASN A 58 7.55 -4.30 13.63
C ASN A 58 6.86 -5.65 13.83
N ASP A 59 5.87 -5.97 12.99
CA ASP A 59 5.15 -7.25 13.01
C ASP A 59 6.12 -8.42 12.76
N PHE A 60 6.99 -8.27 11.76
CA PHE A 60 7.99 -9.30 11.41
C PHE A 60 9.05 -9.51 12.51
N ASN A 61 9.49 -8.43 13.18
CA ASN A 61 10.52 -8.48 14.23
C ASN A 61 9.95 -8.79 15.62
N ASP A 62 8.69 -9.17 15.74
CA ASP A 62 8.01 -9.41 17.02
C ASP A 62 8.10 -8.17 17.96
N ARG A 63 7.97 -6.98 17.36
CA ARG A 63 7.96 -5.69 18.06
C ARG A 63 6.55 -5.11 18.06
N PRO A 64 6.18 -4.34 19.09
CA PRO A 64 4.88 -3.67 19.10
C PRO A 64 4.81 -2.61 17.97
N ALA A 65 3.61 -2.35 17.47
CA ALA A 65 3.35 -1.12 16.73
C ALA A 65 3.61 0.10 17.63
N PRO A 66 3.97 1.27 17.07
CA PRO A 66 4.13 2.48 17.86
C PRO A 66 2.86 2.81 18.66
N SER A 67 3.04 3.33 19.85
CA SER A 67 1.97 3.98 20.61
C SER A 67 1.99 5.48 20.36
N ILE A 68 0.98 6.21 20.82
CA ILE A 68 0.88 7.65 20.62
C ILE A 68 2.08 8.42 21.21
N VAL A 69 2.69 7.89 22.27
CA VAL A 69 3.88 8.52 22.91
C VAL A 69 5.19 8.22 22.17
N ASP A 70 5.17 7.25 21.28
CA ASP A 70 6.31 6.91 20.42
C ASP A 70 6.37 7.80 19.18
N ILE A 71 5.32 8.57 18.88
CA ILE A 71 5.23 9.39 17.66
C ILE A 71 5.54 10.85 18.02
N LEU A 72 6.58 11.40 17.41
CA LEU A 72 6.93 12.81 17.50
C LEU A 72 6.33 13.56 16.30
N ILE A 73 5.81 14.75 16.55
CA ILE A 73 5.19 15.62 15.55
C ILE A 73 6.00 16.91 15.47
N ASP A 74 6.55 17.21 14.30
CA ASP A 74 7.24 18.47 14.02
C ASP A 74 6.69 19.07 12.71
N GLY A 75 5.82 20.06 12.83
CA GLY A 75 5.09 20.62 11.69
C GLY A 75 4.28 19.56 10.94
N ASP A 76 4.63 19.31 9.70
CA ASP A 76 3.98 18.32 8.83
C ASP A 76 4.70 16.96 8.82
N THR A 77 5.69 16.78 9.68
CA THR A 77 6.50 15.56 9.76
C THR A 77 6.15 14.76 11.01
N LEU A 78 6.01 13.45 10.83
CA LEU A 78 5.94 12.46 11.90
C LEU A 78 7.25 11.70 11.95
N SER A 79 7.72 11.38 13.13
CA SER A 79 8.93 10.54 13.31
C SER A 79 8.81 9.66 14.54
N LEU A 80 9.58 8.57 14.55
CA LEU A 80 9.65 7.69 15.71
C LEU A 80 10.48 8.34 16.83
N ASN A 81 9.97 8.26 18.04
CA ASN A 81 10.71 8.69 19.22
C ASN A 81 11.99 7.83 19.39
N PRO A 82 13.19 8.42 19.48
CA PRO A 82 14.46 7.66 19.60
C PRO A 82 14.53 6.71 20.80
N TYR A 83 13.64 6.87 21.77
CA TYR A 83 13.54 6.00 22.96
C TYR A 83 12.46 4.91 22.83
N SER A 84 11.80 4.84 21.69
CA SER A 84 10.81 3.79 21.42
C SER A 84 11.47 2.41 21.34
N SER A 85 10.71 1.38 21.69
CA SER A 85 11.11 -0.03 21.49
C SER A 85 10.74 -0.58 20.11
N CYS A 86 10.07 0.22 19.28
CA CYS A 86 9.66 -0.17 17.92
C CYS A 86 10.88 -0.20 16.97
N SER A 87 10.80 -0.99 15.91
CA SER A 87 11.84 -1.07 14.89
C SER A 87 11.74 0.07 13.87
N CYS A 88 10.52 0.56 13.61
CA CYS A 88 10.22 1.64 12.68
C CYS A 88 8.95 2.38 13.11
N LEU A 89 8.68 3.53 12.49
CA LEU A 89 7.42 4.26 12.65
C LEU A 89 6.26 3.52 11.96
N GLY A 90 6.54 2.86 10.83
CA GLY A 90 5.57 2.12 10.02
C GLY A 90 4.92 2.96 8.93
N GLY A 91 5.57 4.04 8.49
CA GLY A 91 5.14 4.81 7.31
C GLY A 91 5.07 3.91 6.08
N ASP A 92 5.96 2.96 5.99
CA ASP A 92 5.95 1.78 5.13
C ASP A 92 5.07 0.69 5.77
N ASP A 93 3.81 0.40 5.35
CA ASP A 93 3.10 1.15 4.29
C ASP A 93 1.82 1.83 4.82
N ARG A 94 1.81 2.35 6.05
CA ARG A 94 0.64 3.08 6.58
C ARG A 94 0.31 4.35 5.77
N CYS A 95 1.31 4.93 5.07
CA CYS A 95 1.10 6.08 4.18
C CYS A 95 0.29 5.68 2.94
N GLY A 96 0.60 4.54 2.33
CA GLY A 96 -0.17 3.99 1.22
C GLY A 96 -1.57 3.58 1.65
N VAL A 97 -1.70 2.88 2.78
CA VAL A 97 -3.03 2.54 3.36
C VAL A 97 -3.87 3.79 3.59
N TYR A 98 -3.30 4.84 4.21
CA TYR A 98 -3.99 6.12 4.41
C TYR A 98 -4.49 6.71 3.09
N THR A 99 -3.62 6.74 2.08
CA THR A 99 -3.94 7.26 0.75
C THR A 99 -5.07 6.45 0.10
N ALA A 100 -4.98 5.13 0.12
CA ALA A 100 -6.00 4.23 -0.42
C ALA A 100 -7.36 4.44 0.28
N LEU A 101 -7.39 4.55 1.61
CA LEU A 101 -8.62 4.81 2.36
C LEU A 101 -9.24 6.16 2.04
N LYS A 102 -8.44 7.21 1.83
CA LYS A 102 -8.94 8.52 1.38
C LYS A 102 -9.58 8.44 0.00
N LEU A 103 -8.98 7.70 -0.92
CA LEU A 103 -9.51 7.52 -2.27
C LEU A 103 -10.80 6.69 -2.26
N ILE A 104 -10.88 5.62 -1.45
CA ILE A 104 -12.12 4.86 -1.25
C ILE A 104 -13.25 5.75 -0.73
N ASN A 105 -12.97 6.58 0.27
CA ASN A 105 -13.95 7.50 0.84
C ASN A 105 -14.39 8.60 -0.15
N SER A 106 -13.56 8.90 -1.15
CA SER A 106 -13.87 9.82 -2.24
C SER A 106 -14.57 9.14 -3.42
N ASN A 107 -14.83 7.85 -3.34
CA ASN A 107 -15.51 7.04 -4.36
C ASN A 107 -14.84 7.12 -5.74
N VAL A 108 -13.51 7.15 -5.79
CA VAL A 108 -12.81 7.11 -7.07
C VAL A 108 -12.98 5.74 -7.72
N PRO A 109 -13.13 5.66 -9.06
CA PRO A 109 -13.45 4.42 -9.76
C PRO A 109 -12.21 3.52 -9.96
N TYR A 110 -11.49 3.24 -8.89
CA TYR A 110 -10.31 2.37 -8.89
C TYR A 110 -10.55 1.14 -8.01
N ALA A 111 -9.85 0.07 -8.27
CA ALA A 111 -9.76 -1.04 -7.33
C ALA A 111 -8.65 -0.79 -6.31
N PHE A 112 -8.80 -1.37 -5.11
CA PHE A 112 -7.82 -1.27 -4.04
C PHE A 112 -7.53 -2.65 -3.48
N GLY A 113 -6.24 -2.94 -3.26
CA GLY A 113 -5.76 -4.15 -2.63
C GLY A 113 -4.98 -3.80 -1.36
N PHE A 114 -5.36 -4.44 -0.25
CA PHE A 114 -4.68 -4.36 1.03
C PHE A 114 -4.13 -5.74 1.34
N PHE A 115 -2.82 -5.90 1.17
CA PHE A 115 -2.16 -7.20 1.22
C PHE A 115 -1.58 -7.48 2.60
N LEU A 116 -1.49 -8.76 2.96
CA LEU A 116 -0.83 -9.23 4.16
C LEU A 116 0.58 -9.70 3.84
N ASP A 117 1.50 -9.56 4.79
CA ASP A 117 2.81 -10.20 4.76
C ASP A 117 3.66 -9.83 3.53
N GLU A 118 3.69 -8.52 3.16
CA GLU A 118 4.57 -7.99 2.12
C GLU A 118 6.03 -8.10 2.52
N GLU A 119 6.35 -7.69 3.75
CA GLU A 119 7.69 -7.59 4.35
C GLU A 119 8.43 -8.94 4.45
N ILE A 120 7.70 -10.04 4.30
CA ILE A 120 8.26 -11.39 4.24
C ILE A 120 8.17 -12.02 2.84
N GLY A 121 8.06 -11.18 1.80
CA GLY A 121 8.14 -11.57 0.39
C GLY A 121 6.81 -11.63 -0.36
N GLY A 122 5.81 -10.82 0.02
CA GLY A 122 4.56 -10.66 -0.72
C GLY A 122 3.64 -11.89 -0.64
N VAL A 123 3.60 -12.53 0.52
CA VAL A 123 2.81 -13.76 0.71
C VAL A 123 1.34 -13.54 0.43
N GLY A 124 0.81 -12.37 0.83
CA GLY A 124 -0.59 -12.01 0.62
C GLY A 124 -0.92 -11.75 -0.84
N SER A 125 -0.10 -10.98 -1.53
CA SER A 125 -0.27 -10.71 -2.96
C SER A 125 -0.14 -11.97 -3.81
N ASP A 126 0.74 -12.90 -3.46
CA ASP A 126 0.81 -14.21 -4.12
C ASP A 126 -0.51 -14.98 -3.99
N LYS A 127 -1.10 -15.04 -2.80
CA LYS A 127 -2.37 -15.74 -2.57
C LYS A 127 -3.53 -15.09 -3.32
N ILE A 128 -3.56 -13.76 -3.37
CA ILE A 128 -4.57 -13.03 -4.14
C ILE A 128 -4.33 -13.24 -5.63
N GLY A 129 -3.09 -13.17 -6.10
CA GLY A 129 -2.70 -13.33 -7.49
C GLY A 129 -3.16 -14.64 -8.13
N ILE A 130 -3.18 -15.73 -7.38
CA ILE A 130 -3.67 -17.04 -7.86
C ILE A 130 -5.15 -17.30 -7.53
N SER A 131 -5.82 -16.38 -6.85
CA SER A 131 -7.21 -16.56 -6.43
C SER A 131 -8.19 -16.26 -7.56
N SER A 132 -9.36 -16.91 -7.54
CA SER A 132 -10.44 -16.69 -8.51
C SER A 132 -11.21 -15.37 -8.28
N VAL A 133 -10.90 -14.63 -7.22
CA VAL A 133 -11.56 -13.34 -6.96
C VAL A 133 -10.90 -12.18 -7.68
N MET A 134 -9.72 -12.39 -8.28
CA MET A 134 -8.97 -11.34 -8.97
C MET A 134 -9.53 -11.14 -10.39
N PRO A 135 -10.13 -9.98 -10.68
CA PRO A 135 -10.74 -9.71 -11.99
C PRO A 135 -9.70 -9.16 -12.98
N TYR A 136 -8.72 -9.97 -13.37
CA TYR A 136 -7.58 -9.52 -14.18
C TYR A 136 -7.97 -8.87 -15.52
N GLU A 137 -9.04 -9.35 -16.17
CA GLU A 137 -9.53 -8.81 -17.44
C GLU A 137 -9.99 -7.34 -17.33
N ASN A 138 -10.33 -6.91 -16.12
CA ASN A 138 -10.78 -5.54 -15.85
C ASN A 138 -9.61 -4.63 -15.41
N ILE A 139 -8.48 -5.18 -15.00
CA ILE A 139 -7.34 -4.42 -14.47
C ILE A 139 -6.51 -3.86 -15.61
N THR A 140 -6.30 -2.54 -15.60
CA THR A 140 -5.50 -1.82 -16.61
C THR A 140 -4.04 -1.65 -16.21
N ALA A 141 -3.76 -1.58 -14.93
CA ALA A 141 -2.42 -1.48 -14.35
C ALA A 141 -2.45 -1.83 -12.86
N PHE A 142 -1.33 -2.29 -12.33
CA PHE A 142 -1.06 -2.37 -10.88
C PHE A 142 -0.24 -1.14 -10.48
N ILE A 143 -0.72 -0.42 -9.46
CA ILE A 143 -0.06 0.79 -8.96
C ILE A 143 0.20 0.62 -7.47
N GLY A 144 1.45 0.36 -7.09
CA GLY A 144 1.87 0.38 -5.70
C GLY A 144 1.79 1.79 -5.12
N LEU A 145 1.27 1.91 -3.92
CA LEU A 145 1.34 3.12 -3.09
C LEU A 145 2.29 2.86 -1.93
N ASP A 146 3.48 2.41 -2.24
CA ASP A 146 4.44 1.80 -1.33
C ASP A 146 5.88 2.12 -1.76
N ARG A 147 6.14 3.39 -2.06
CA ARG A 147 7.49 3.86 -2.36
C ARG A 147 7.87 5.00 -1.44
N ARG A 148 9.07 4.92 -0.87
CA ARG A 148 9.66 6.02 -0.11
C ARG A 148 9.78 7.30 -0.93
N GLY A 149 9.90 8.42 -0.24
CA GLY A 149 10.03 9.74 -0.87
C GLY A 149 8.69 10.30 -1.30
N LYS A 150 8.73 11.31 -2.15
CA LYS A 150 7.52 12.05 -2.55
C LYS A 150 7.37 12.28 -4.06
N ASP A 151 8.38 11.95 -4.85
CA ASP A 151 8.46 12.34 -6.26
C ASP A 151 9.05 11.25 -7.17
N GLN A 152 8.94 9.97 -6.77
CA GLN A 152 9.46 8.86 -7.57
C GLN A 152 8.32 7.98 -8.09
N VAL A 153 8.46 7.51 -9.34
CA VAL A 153 7.74 6.39 -9.92
C VAL A 153 8.73 5.26 -10.19
N ALA A 154 8.55 4.14 -9.51
CA ALA A 154 9.44 2.98 -9.64
C ALA A 154 8.89 1.96 -10.65
N LEU A 155 9.78 1.40 -11.46
CA LEU A 155 9.51 0.43 -12.54
C LEU A 155 10.03 -0.95 -12.15
N TYR A 156 9.38 -2.01 -12.66
CA TYR A 156 9.65 -3.39 -12.31
C TYR A 156 9.74 -4.34 -13.50
N GLY A 157 9.95 -3.80 -14.72
CA GLY A 157 10.05 -4.60 -15.94
C GLY A 157 8.71 -4.97 -16.60
N TYR A 158 7.59 -4.54 -16.03
CA TYR A 158 6.24 -4.62 -16.61
C TYR A 158 5.78 -3.22 -17.01
N ASP A 159 6.58 -2.57 -17.84
CA ASP A 159 6.49 -1.12 -18.02
C ASP A 159 5.48 -0.74 -19.11
N SER A 160 4.78 0.34 -18.89
CA SER A 160 3.96 1.00 -19.89
C SER A 160 4.46 2.43 -20.08
N VAL A 161 4.94 2.75 -21.28
CA VAL A 161 5.41 4.09 -21.62
C VAL A 161 4.32 5.13 -21.40
N ASN A 162 3.06 4.80 -21.69
CA ASN A 162 1.94 5.71 -21.48
C ASN A 162 1.70 5.99 -20.00
N LEU A 163 1.81 4.95 -19.14
CA LEU A 163 1.63 5.08 -17.70
C LEU A 163 2.78 5.90 -17.09
N ILE A 164 4.02 5.63 -17.48
CA ILE A 164 5.20 6.38 -17.04
C ILE A 164 5.07 7.86 -17.41
N ASN A 165 4.76 8.15 -18.65
CA ASN A 165 4.62 9.53 -19.15
C ASN A 165 3.60 10.36 -18.35
N VAL A 166 2.52 9.76 -17.87
CA VAL A 166 1.52 10.46 -17.03
C VAL A 166 2.18 10.98 -15.76
N PHE A 167 2.95 10.14 -15.06
CA PHE A 167 3.60 10.54 -13.80
C PHE A 167 4.81 11.46 -14.02
N GLU A 168 5.57 11.29 -15.10
CA GLU A 168 6.67 12.20 -15.44
C GLU A 168 6.16 13.63 -15.77
N GLN A 169 5.00 13.75 -16.41
CA GLN A 169 4.36 15.05 -16.67
C GLN A 169 3.91 15.74 -15.38
N GLU A 170 3.56 14.97 -14.35
CA GLU A 170 3.24 15.47 -13.00
C GLU A 170 4.48 15.71 -12.14
N GLY A 171 5.69 15.54 -12.70
CA GLY A 171 6.96 15.84 -12.04
C GLY A 171 7.59 14.70 -11.26
N TYR A 172 7.05 13.48 -11.40
CA TYR A 172 7.70 12.29 -10.81
C TYR A 172 8.97 11.92 -11.57
N LYS A 173 9.94 11.40 -10.85
CA LYS A 173 11.22 10.90 -11.39
C LYS A 173 11.17 9.40 -11.53
N THR A 174 11.45 8.90 -12.71
CA THR A 174 11.53 7.46 -12.98
C THR A 174 12.75 6.85 -12.30
N VAL A 175 12.53 5.77 -11.56
CA VAL A 175 13.54 4.95 -10.90
C VAL A 175 13.25 3.46 -11.12
N TYR A 176 14.17 2.57 -10.76
CA TYR A 176 13.93 1.13 -10.79
C TYR A 176 13.70 0.60 -9.36
N GLY A 177 12.67 -0.21 -9.20
CA GLY A 177 12.37 -0.95 -7.97
C GLY A 177 12.91 -2.38 -8.02
N THR A 178 12.89 -3.05 -6.88
CA THR A 178 13.31 -4.46 -6.75
C THR A 178 12.13 -5.39 -6.51
N PHE A 179 11.21 -5.00 -5.65
CA PHE A 179 10.04 -5.78 -5.27
C PHE A 179 8.92 -4.84 -4.76
N THR A 180 7.67 -5.27 -4.89
CA THR A 180 6.45 -4.73 -4.27
C THR A 180 5.29 -5.67 -4.61
N ASP A 181 4.21 -5.67 -3.87
CA ASP A 181 2.99 -6.42 -4.15
C ASP A 181 2.46 -6.18 -5.57
N ALA A 182 2.53 -4.94 -6.07
CA ALA A 182 2.13 -4.61 -7.44
C ALA A 182 2.95 -5.40 -8.48
N SER A 183 4.28 -5.50 -8.31
CA SER A 183 5.15 -6.28 -9.19
C SER A 183 4.91 -7.79 -9.05
N ASN A 184 4.59 -8.21 -7.84
CA ASN A 184 4.27 -9.60 -7.55
C ASN A 184 2.97 -10.05 -8.24
N LEU A 185 1.97 -9.18 -8.33
CA LEU A 185 0.75 -9.43 -9.11
C LEU A 185 0.98 -9.37 -10.63
N ALA A 186 1.78 -8.40 -11.10
CA ALA A 186 2.05 -8.18 -12.51
C ALA A 186 2.62 -9.42 -13.22
N LYS A 187 3.46 -10.20 -12.53
CA LYS A 187 4.08 -11.42 -13.07
C LYS A 187 3.09 -12.50 -13.50
N TYR A 188 1.89 -12.53 -12.91
CA TYR A 188 0.90 -13.57 -13.24
C TYR A 188 0.18 -13.30 -14.57
N TRP A 189 0.07 -12.03 -14.97
CA TRP A 189 -0.81 -11.63 -16.07
C TRP A 189 -0.19 -10.65 -17.06
N ASP A 190 1.11 -10.34 -16.91
CA ASP A 190 1.87 -9.41 -17.75
C ASP A 190 1.16 -8.05 -17.91
N ILE A 191 0.62 -7.55 -16.79
CA ILE A 191 -0.06 -6.26 -16.72
C ILE A 191 0.96 -5.20 -16.26
N ALA A 192 0.90 -4.01 -16.84
CA ALA A 192 1.76 -2.89 -16.47
C ALA A 192 1.74 -2.61 -14.97
N CYS A 193 2.92 -2.32 -14.40
CA CYS A 193 3.05 -2.07 -12.97
C CYS A 193 4.06 -0.95 -12.70
N ILE A 194 3.70 -0.10 -11.74
CA ILE A 194 4.56 0.94 -11.17
C ILE A 194 4.35 1.00 -9.65
N ASN A 195 5.26 1.71 -8.96
CA ASN A 195 5.08 2.02 -7.53
C ASN A 195 5.38 3.51 -7.29
N LEU A 196 4.49 4.19 -6.57
CA LEU A 196 4.53 5.64 -6.35
C LEU A 196 4.98 5.98 -4.94
N SER A 197 5.83 7.03 -4.84
CA SER A 197 6.20 7.61 -3.55
C SER A 197 4.99 8.13 -2.79
N VAL A 198 4.89 7.78 -1.50
CA VAL A 198 3.75 8.12 -0.63
C VAL A 198 4.13 8.92 0.61
N GLY A 199 5.38 9.37 0.73
CA GLY A 199 5.78 10.37 1.71
C GLY A 199 6.51 9.84 2.94
N TYR A 200 6.80 8.55 3.07
CA TYR A 200 7.66 8.04 4.12
C TYR A 200 9.15 8.06 3.71
N TYR A 201 10.04 8.00 4.68
CA TYR A 201 11.50 8.03 4.49
C TYR A 201 12.17 7.14 5.53
N ASN A 202 13.38 6.65 5.21
CA ASN A 202 14.19 5.82 6.11
C ASN A 202 13.46 4.56 6.60
N GLU A 203 12.70 3.96 5.71
CA GLU A 203 11.94 2.74 5.95
C GLU A 203 12.78 1.68 6.68
N HIS A 204 12.14 0.86 7.49
CA HIS A 204 12.76 -0.25 8.22
C HIS A 204 13.80 0.19 9.27
N THR A 205 13.82 1.45 9.66
CA THR A 205 14.76 1.95 10.67
C THR A 205 14.08 2.78 11.77
N THR A 206 14.78 2.93 12.88
CA THR A 206 14.36 3.81 13.98
C THR A 206 14.49 5.31 13.64
N SER A 207 14.95 5.65 12.44
CA SER A 207 15.06 7.03 11.94
C SER A 207 13.93 7.41 10.99
N GLU A 208 12.96 6.53 10.85
CA GLU A 208 11.74 6.77 10.11
C GLU A 208 10.85 7.84 10.74
#